data_a2e18df2d53d3cc146204e2cbb0438b0
#
_entry.id   a2e18df2d53d3cc146204e2cbb0438b0
#
_cell.length_a   1.000
_cell.length_b   1.000
_cell.length_c   1.000
_cell.angle_alpha   90.00
_cell.angle_beta   90.00
_cell.angle_gamma   90.00
#
_symmetry.space_group_name_H-M   'P 1'
#
loop_
_entity.id
_entity.type
_entity.pdbx_description
1 polymer ?
#
loop_
_entity_poly.entity_id
_entity_poly.type
_entity_poly.pdbx_seq_one_letter_code
_entity_poly.pdbx_strand_id
1 'polypeptide(L)'
;MKIKLAKSEVIHFIGIGGIGMSGLSLIMKRKGFKVQGSDISNNKNTNRLKKENIKVFVGHQKENINKATIIVVSSAIKKNNPELLHAKLKQLPIYKRGEMLANIVSLTKNIVVVGSHGKTTTTSLIASIFQNTKIDPTIINGGIINSINNTAKLGKSDWSILEADESDGSFIFIPPTYSIITNIDREHMDYYSSMKELNKYFVNFVDKVPSFGKSFICLDDKNNKNLIKNLKNKNFYTYGLDIKSNFCIKNIKQYRFFSEFDLRIILPNKKKRIIRK
;
A
#
# COMPACT_ATOMS: atom_id res chain seq x y z
N MET A 1 -9.59 13.40 -10.46
CA MET A 1 -8.67 14.31 -11.20
C MET A 1 -7.29 13.66 -11.21
N LYS A 2 -6.73 13.32 -12.38
CA LYS A 2 -5.37 12.73 -12.46
C LYS A 2 -4.36 13.86 -12.45
N ILE A 3 -3.58 13.99 -11.39
CA ILE A 3 -2.52 15.00 -11.31
C ILE A 3 -1.34 14.47 -12.11
N LYS A 4 -1.03 15.13 -13.25
CA LYS A 4 0.22 14.90 -13.97
C LYS A 4 1.30 15.78 -13.32
N LEU A 5 2.15 15.17 -12.49
CA LEU A 5 3.31 15.85 -11.94
C LEU A 5 4.34 16.06 -13.06
N ALA A 6 4.79 17.31 -13.24
CA ALA A 6 5.89 17.59 -14.16
C ALA A 6 7.22 17.14 -13.53
N LYS A 7 8.15 16.63 -14.34
CA LYS A 7 9.48 16.20 -13.85
C LYS A 7 10.34 17.35 -13.31
N SER A 8 9.97 18.59 -13.63
CA SER A 8 10.60 19.80 -13.10
C SER A 8 10.28 20.06 -11.63
N GLU A 9 9.18 19.51 -11.13
CA GLU A 9 8.73 19.72 -9.76
C GLU A 9 9.75 19.23 -8.72
N VAL A 10 9.88 19.98 -7.64
CA VAL A 10 10.70 19.63 -6.48
C VAL A 10 9.77 19.17 -5.36
N ILE A 11 9.78 17.89 -5.09
CA ILE A 11 8.91 17.26 -4.10
C ILE A 11 9.63 17.15 -2.77
N HIS A 12 9.11 17.81 -1.75
CA HIS A 12 9.66 17.79 -0.41
C HIS A 12 8.83 16.91 0.52
N PHE A 13 9.49 15.93 1.15
CA PHE A 13 8.88 15.01 2.08
C PHE A 13 9.15 15.43 3.53
N ILE A 14 8.10 15.79 4.29
CA ILE A 14 8.21 16.09 5.73
C ILE A 14 8.04 14.78 6.50
N GLY A 15 9.07 14.35 7.24
CA GLY A 15 9.17 13.04 7.88
C GLY A 15 9.66 11.95 6.91
N ILE A 16 10.65 12.27 6.08
CA ILE A 16 11.15 11.39 5.00
C ILE A 16 11.78 10.09 5.49
N GLY A 17 12.27 10.05 6.74
CA GLY A 17 12.90 8.86 7.36
C GLY A 17 11.92 7.78 7.80
N GLY A 18 10.62 8.07 7.80
CA GLY A 18 9.59 7.06 8.05
C GLY A 18 9.64 5.95 6.99
N ILE A 19 9.27 4.71 7.39
CA ILE A 19 9.38 3.52 6.53
C ILE A 19 8.64 3.74 5.20
N GLY A 20 7.36 4.07 5.24
CA GLY A 20 6.55 4.29 4.03
C GLY A 20 6.93 5.55 3.25
N MET A 21 7.38 6.62 3.95
CA MET A 21 7.82 7.88 3.32
C MET A 21 9.11 7.67 2.54
N SER A 22 10.09 6.98 3.13
CA SER A 22 11.37 6.70 2.49
C SER A 22 11.23 5.82 1.25
N GLY A 23 10.36 4.81 1.29
CA GLY A 23 10.06 3.98 0.12
C GLY A 23 9.44 4.78 -1.01
N LEU A 24 8.44 5.61 -0.70
CA LEU A 24 7.75 6.45 -1.67
C LEU A 24 8.68 7.49 -2.31
N SER A 25 9.50 8.17 -1.49
CA SER A 25 10.47 9.16 -1.96
C SER A 25 11.51 8.55 -2.92
N LEU A 26 11.95 7.31 -2.64
CA LEU A 26 12.87 6.58 -3.49
C LEU A 26 12.25 6.24 -4.85
N ILE A 27 11.00 5.78 -4.87
CA ILE A 27 10.27 5.51 -6.12
C ILE A 27 10.13 6.78 -6.95
N MET A 28 9.75 7.89 -6.33
CA MET A 28 9.63 9.17 -7.04
C MET A 28 10.96 9.63 -7.62
N LYS A 29 12.05 9.52 -6.85
CA LYS A 29 13.40 9.82 -7.34
C LYS A 29 13.75 8.97 -8.57
N ARG A 30 13.50 7.66 -8.51
CA ARG A 30 13.79 6.73 -9.60
C ARG A 30 12.88 6.91 -10.82
N LYS A 31 11.68 7.47 -10.62
CA LYS A 31 10.80 7.91 -11.73
C LYS A 31 11.25 9.24 -12.37
N GLY A 32 12.35 9.85 -11.88
CA GLY A 32 12.96 11.03 -12.45
C GLY A 32 12.48 12.35 -11.85
N PHE A 33 11.76 12.35 -10.73
CA PHE A 33 11.38 13.56 -10.02
C PHE A 33 12.56 14.10 -9.18
N LYS A 34 12.58 15.42 -8.96
CA LYS A 34 13.48 16.04 -8.00
C LYS A 34 12.91 15.84 -6.60
N VAL A 35 13.61 15.10 -5.75
CA VAL A 35 13.14 14.74 -4.41
C VAL A 35 14.10 15.23 -3.36
N GLN A 36 13.55 15.82 -2.30
CA GLN A 36 14.24 16.18 -1.07
C GLN A 36 13.32 15.94 0.13
N GLY A 37 13.82 16.05 1.35
CA GLY A 37 12.94 15.98 2.52
C GLY A 37 13.66 16.26 3.82
N SER A 38 12.89 16.26 4.92
CA SER A 38 13.36 16.50 6.27
C SER A 38 12.91 15.38 7.20
N ASP A 39 13.68 15.17 8.25
CA ASP A 39 13.30 14.31 9.37
C ASP A 39 13.87 14.86 10.67
N ILE A 40 13.28 14.50 11.80
CA ILE A 40 13.72 14.98 13.13
C ILE A 40 15.14 14.49 13.46
N SER A 41 15.52 13.31 12.93
CA SER A 41 16.82 12.70 13.21
C SER A 41 17.33 11.87 12.04
N ASN A 42 18.63 11.58 12.06
CA ASN A 42 19.21 10.59 11.17
C ASN A 42 18.83 9.17 11.61
N ASN A 43 18.44 8.34 10.66
CA ASN A 43 18.14 6.92 10.87
C ASN A 43 18.62 6.08 9.67
N LYS A 44 18.40 4.77 9.70
CA LYS A 44 18.79 3.85 8.60
C LYS A 44 18.17 4.27 7.25
N ASN A 45 16.93 4.74 7.25
CA ASN A 45 16.23 5.15 6.03
C ASN A 45 16.79 6.45 5.47
N THR A 46 17.01 7.47 6.31
CA THR A 46 17.60 8.74 5.87
C THR A 46 19.01 8.54 5.32
N ASN A 47 19.82 7.69 5.96
CA ASN A 47 21.17 7.35 5.47
C ASN A 47 21.14 6.64 4.10
N ARG A 48 20.17 5.73 3.90
CA ARG A 48 19.93 5.09 2.60
C ARG A 48 19.54 6.10 1.53
N LEU A 49 18.65 7.03 1.84
CA LEU A 49 18.20 8.06 0.89
C LEU A 49 19.33 9.00 0.48
N LYS A 50 20.22 9.36 1.42
CA LYS A 50 21.43 10.16 1.11
C LYS A 50 22.34 9.41 0.11
N LYS A 51 22.52 8.10 0.26
CA LYS A 51 23.29 7.27 -0.71
C LYS A 51 22.67 7.23 -2.11
N GLU A 52 21.35 7.42 -2.19
CA GLU A 52 20.59 7.52 -3.46
C GLU A 52 20.53 8.98 -3.99
N ASN A 53 21.39 9.87 -3.49
CA ASN A 53 21.44 11.28 -3.88
C ASN A 53 20.11 12.04 -3.65
N ILE A 54 19.39 11.72 -2.58
CA ILE A 54 18.26 12.49 -2.09
C ILE A 54 18.75 13.40 -0.95
N LYS A 55 18.52 14.70 -1.10
CA LYS A 55 18.89 15.67 -0.07
C LYS A 55 17.97 15.52 1.14
N VAL A 56 18.54 15.21 2.30
CA VAL A 56 17.82 15.04 3.56
C VAL A 56 18.31 16.06 4.58
N PHE A 57 17.40 16.90 5.05
CA PHE A 57 17.64 17.86 6.13
C PHE A 57 17.35 17.19 7.48
N VAL A 58 18.17 17.49 8.49
CA VAL A 58 17.93 17.07 9.88
C VAL A 58 17.29 18.22 10.61
N GLY A 59 16.18 17.96 11.30
CA GLY A 59 15.32 18.98 11.87
C GLY A 59 14.35 19.59 10.88
N HIS A 60 13.28 20.16 11.42
CA HIS A 60 12.21 20.81 10.63
C HIS A 60 12.36 22.32 10.70
N GLN A 61 12.75 22.95 9.60
CA GLN A 61 12.92 24.41 9.48
C GLN A 61 12.21 24.91 8.22
N LYS A 62 11.62 26.10 8.28
CA LYS A 62 10.87 26.70 7.16
C LYS A 62 11.73 26.85 5.90
N GLU A 63 13.02 27.04 6.05
CA GLU A 63 14.00 27.20 4.96
C GLU A 63 14.19 25.92 4.14
N ASN A 64 13.95 24.74 4.73
CA ASN A 64 14.11 23.45 4.04
C ASN A 64 13.21 23.33 2.80
N ILE A 65 12.07 24.03 2.79
CA ILE A 65 11.10 23.98 1.68
C ILE A 65 11.24 25.11 0.66
N ASN A 66 12.28 25.95 0.74
CA ASN A 66 12.41 27.12 -0.13
C ASN A 66 12.40 26.77 -1.63
N LYS A 67 12.90 25.60 -2.01
CA LYS A 67 12.92 25.13 -3.41
C LYS A 67 11.78 24.15 -3.72
N ALA A 68 10.95 23.81 -2.73
CA ALA A 68 9.86 22.88 -2.92
C ALA A 68 8.72 23.50 -3.70
N THR A 69 8.13 22.73 -4.59
CA THR A 69 6.91 23.08 -5.32
C THR A 69 5.72 22.20 -4.89
N ILE A 70 6.02 21.06 -4.28
CA ILE A 70 5.03 20.12 -3.77
C ILE A 70 5.51 19.58 -2.42
N ILE A 71 4.60 19.46 -1.48
CA ILE A 71 4.84 18.89 -0.15
C ILE A 71 4.13 17.54 -0.02
N VAL A 72 4.85 16.57 0.53
CA VAL A 72 4.28 15.29 0.99
C VAL A 72 4.51 15.18 2.48
N VAL A 73 3.43 15.04 3.25
CA VAL A 73 3.51 15.03 4.71
C VAL A 73 3.17 13.65 5.28
N SER A 74 3.98 13.21 6.25
CA SER A 74 3.69 12.00 7.05
C SER A 74 2.56 12.25 8.03
N SER A 75 1.74 11.23 8.32
CA SER A 75 0.71 11.27 9.35
C SER A 75 1.26 11.55 10.76
N ALA A 76 2.54 11.21 11.02
CA ALA A 76 3.21 11.49 12.28
C ALA A 76 3.59 12.97 12.50
N ILE A 77 3.49 13.82 11.48
CA ILE A 77 3.85 15.24 11.58
C ILE A 77 2.73 16.04 12.21
N LYS A 78 3.08 16.78 13.28
CA LYS A 78 2.14 17.64 14.00
C LYS A 78 1.72 18.85 13.16
N LYS A 79 0.50 19.34 13.39
CA LYS A 79 -0.08 20.49 12.64
C LYS A 79 0.72 21.79 12.79
N ASN A 80 1.50 21.94 13.88
CA ASN A 80 2.35 23.09 14.17
C ASN A 80 3.78 22.97 13.61
N ASN A 81 4.07 21.99 12.78
CA ASN A 81 5.37 21.81 12.14
C ASN A 81 5.73 23.05 11.30
N PRO A 82 6.94 23.68 11.47
CA PRO A 82 7.30 24.92 10.81
C PRO A 82 7.33 24.81 9.26
N GLU A 83 7.74 23.67 8.71
CA GLU A 83 7.72 23.45 7.27
C GLU A 83 6.28 23.37 6.74
N LEU A 84 5.40 22.66 7.47
CA LEU A 84 3.99 22.53 7.10
C LEU A 84 3.26 23.87 7.16
N LEU A 85 3.53 24.68 8.18
CA LEU A 85 2.96 26.02 8.31
C LEU A 85 3.45 26.93 7.18
N HIS A 86 4.75 26.92 6.88
CA HIS A 86 5.33 27.72 5.81
C HIS A 86 4.83 27.29 4.41
N ALA A 87 4.62 25.98 4.21
CA ALA A 87 4.02 25.47 2.98
C ALA A 87 2.59 25.99 2.76
N LYS A 88 1.79 26.06 3.83
CA LYS A 88 0.44 26.65 3.79
C LYS A 88 0.48 28.13 3.46
N LEU A 89 1.39 28.90 4.09
CA LEU A 89 1.57 30.35 3.79
C LEU A 89 1.96 30.57 2.34
N LYS A 90 2.80 29.71 1.77
CA LYS A 90 3.18 29.76 0.35
C LYS A 90 2.14 29.16 -0.59
N GLN A 91 1.02 28.66 -0.08
CA GLN A 91 -0.04 27.98 -0.86
C GLN A 91 0.49 26.81 -1.71
N LEU A 92 1.53 26.11 -1.23
CA LEU A 92 2.05 24.95 -1.93
C LEU A 92 1.06 23.79 -1.85
N PRO A 93 0.92 22.96 -2.90
CA PRO A 93 0.16 21.72 -2.85
C PRO A 93 0.71 20.80 -1.76
N ILE A 94 -0.14 20.36 -0.84
CA ILE A 94 0.21 19.49 0.27
C ILE A 94 -0.58 18.19 0.13
N TYR A 95 0.13 17.06 0.01
CA TYR A 95 -0.44 15.74 -0.10
C TYR A 95 -0.06 14.91 1.12
N LYS A 96 -0.98 14.13 1.63
CA LYS A 96 -0.65 13.04 2.55
C LYS A 96 0.08 11.93 1.80
N ARG A 97 0.84 11.11 2.53
CA ARG A 97 1.57 9.96 1.97
C ARG A 97 0.69 9.07 1.08
N GLY A 98 -0.51 8.69 1.57
CA GLY A 98 -1.44 7.81 0.85
C GLY A 98 -2.00 8.45 -0.42
N GLU A 99 -2.29 9.76 -0.41
CA GLU A 99 -2.74 10.51 -1.60
C GLU A 99 -1.66 10.55 -2.68
N MET A 100 -0.41 10.82 -2.28
CA MET A 100 0.71 10.81 -3.23
C MET A 100 0.97 9.41 -3.78
N LEU A 101 0.88 8.36 -2.94
CA LEU A 101 0.97 6.98 -3.37
C LEU A 101 -0.12 6.65 -4.39
N ALA A 102 -1.37 7.02 -4.11
CA ALA A 102 -2.49 6.82 -5.02
C ALA A 102 -2.25 7.47 -6.39
N ASN A 103 -1.72 8.69 -6.42
CA ASN A 103 -1.38 9.39 -7.65
C ASN A 103 -0.32 8.65 -8.48
N ILE A 104 0.68 8.06 -7.82
CA ILE A 104 1.76 7.33 -8.50
C ILE A 104 1.27 6.01 -9.10
N VAL A 105 0.44 5.26 -8.35
CA VAL A 105 -0.01 3.93 -8.76
C VAL A 105 -1.26 3.96 -9.64
N SER A 106 -1.98 5.09 -9.70
CA SER A 106 -3.18 5.23 -10.54
C SER A 106 -2.93 5.07 -12.04
N LEU A 107 -1.67 5.19 -12.47
CA LEU A 107 -1.25 5.04 -13.86
C LEU A 107 -0.80 3.61 -14.20
N THR A 108 -0.78 2.71 -13.24
CA THR A 108 -0.32 1.33 -13.40
C THR A 108 -1.43 0.35 -13.01
N LYS A 109 -1.39 -0.86 -13.57
CA LYS A 109 -2.14 -1.98 -13.02
C LYS A 109 -1.57 -2.33 -11.66
N ASN A 110 -2.41 -2.64 -10.68
CA ASN A 110 -1.90 -2.85 -9.34
C ASN A 110 -2.61 -4.00 -8.61
N ILE A 111 -1.88 -4.59 -7.68
CA ILE A 111 -2.38 -5.52 -6.67
C ILE A 111 -2.22 -4.80 -5.34
N VAL A 112 -3.33 -4.49 -4.68
CA VAL A 112 -3.34 -3.73 -3.42
C VAL A 112 -3.74 -4.64 -2.28
N VAL A 113 -2.88 -4.78 -1.28
CA VAL A 113 -3.15 -5.56 -0.07
C VAL A 113 -3.58 -4.62 1.04
N VAL A 114 -4.75 -4.85 1.61
CA VAL A 114 -5.32 -4.09 2.74
C VAL A 114 -5.83 -5.03 3.83
N GLY A 115 -6.01 -4.49 5.03
CA GLY A 115 -6.53 -5.21 6.19
C GLY A 115 -5.76 -4.86 7.44
N SER A 116 -6.26 -5.20 8.62
CA SER A 116 -5.62 -4.84 9.89
C SER A 116 -4.29 -5.57 10.07
N HIS A 117 -4.24 -6.87 9.83
CA HIS A 117 -3.06 -7.70 10.04
C HIS A 117 -2.63 -8.46 8.78
N GLY A 118 -1.33 -8.80 8.68
CA GLY A 118 -0.79 -9.65 7.62
C GLY A 118 -0.56 -8.97 6.27
N LYS A 119 -0.80 -7.68 6.13
CA LYS A 119 -0.58 -6.89 4.90
C LYS A 119 0.84 -7.06 4.36
N THR A 120 1.84 -6.72 5.19
CA THR A 120 3.27 -6.76 4.85
C THR A 120 3.73 -8.15 4.42
N THR A 121 3.30 -9.18 5.15
CA THR A 121 3.62 -10.58 4.83
C THR A 121 3.01 -10.99 3.50
N THR A 122 1.72 -10.71 3.29
CA THR A 122 1.01 -11.04 2.05
C THR A 122 1.62 -10.32 0.85
N THR A 123 1.93 -9.03 0.99
CA THR A 123 2.59 -8.24 -0.07
C THR A 123 3.96 -8.82 -0.40
N SER A 124 4.75 -9.23 0.61
CA SER A 124 6.07 -9.85 0.43
C SER A 124 5.99 -11.20 -0.30
N LEU A 125 5.00 -12.03 0.05
CA LEU A 125 4.77 -13.33 -0.62
C LEU A 125 4.41 -13.13 -2.10
N ILE A 126 3.51 -12.20 -2.40
CA ILE A 126 3.14 -11.87 -3.79
C ILE A 126 4.37 -11.34 -4.55
N ALA A 127 5.12 -10.43 -3.94
CA ALA A 127 6.34 -9.89 -4.54
C ALA A 127 7.34 -11.01 -4.87
N SER A 128 7.51 -11.99 -3.98
CA SER A 128 8.40 -13.14 -4.17
C SER A 128 7.94 -14.05 -5.33
N ILE A 129 6.64 -14.25 -5.50
CA ILE A 129 6.09 -15.00 -6.64
C ILE A 129 6.45 -14.28 -7.95
N PHE A 130 6.31 -12.97 -8.01
CA PHE A 130 6.58 -12.18 -9.22
C PHE A 130 8.08 -12.08 -9.54
N GLN A 131 8.97 -12.21 -8.56
CA GLN A 131 10.43 -12.20 -8.79
C GLN A 131 10.89 -13.33 -9.73
N ASN A 132 10.19 -14.46 -9.70
CA ASN A 132 10.49 -15.62 -10.53
C ASN A 132 9.77 -15.58 -11.89
N THR A 133 9.15 -14.47 -12.22
CA THR A 133 8.44 -14.28 -13.49
C THR A 133 9.15 -13.23 -14.36
N LYS A 134 8.77 -13.17 -15.63
CA LYS A 134 9.22 -12.10 -16.54
C LYS A 134 8.59 -10.73 -16.22
N ILE A 135 7.62 -10.69 -15.32
CA ILE A 135 6.98 -9.46 -14.86
C ILE A 135 7.85 -8.88 -13.74
N ASP A 136 8.33 -7.67 -13.94
CA ASP A 136 9.12 -6.92 -12.96
C ASP A 136 8.26 -5.77 -12.41
N PRO A 137 7.40 -6.00 -11.39
CA PRO A 137 6.51 -4.99 -10.86
C PRO A 137 7.22 -3.99 -9.96
N THR A 138 6.68 -2.78 -9.87
CA THR A 138 7.00 -1.85 -8.79
C THR A 138 6.42 -2.40 -7.49
N ILE A 139 7.22 -2.48 -6.43
CA ILE A 139 6.82 -3.02 -5.13
C ILE A 139 6.90 -1.91 -4.09
N ILE A 140 5.84 -1.76 -3.27
CA ILE A 140 5.76 -0.79 -2.17
C ILE A 140 5.18 -1.51 -0.97
N ASN A 141 6.00 -1.67 0.08
CA ASN A 141 5.64 -2.44 1.27
C ASN A 141 5.81 -1.60 2.54
N GLY A 142 5.05 -1.88 3.57
CA GLY A 142 5.16 -1.22 4.87
C GLY A 142 6.38 -1.66 5.68
N GLY A 143 6.97 -2.80 5.35
CA GLY A 143 8.17 -3.35 5.98
C GLY A 143 9.26 -3.72 4.98
N ILE A 144 10.42 -4.13 5.48
CA ILE A 144 11.52 -4.61 4.63
C ILE A 144 11.14 -5.95 4.02
N ILE A 145 11.26 -6.05 2.71
CA ILE A 145 11.14 -7.31 1.97
C ILE A 145 12.54 -7.92 1.87
N ASN A 146 12.75 -9.06 2.51
CA ASN A 146 14.07 -9.69 2.60
C ASN A 146 14.71 -9.95 1.22
N SER A 147 13.91 -10.36 0.24
CA SER A 147 14.41 -10.68 -1.10
C SER A 147 14.95 -9.47 -1.87
N ILE A 148 14.57 -8.26 -1.51
CA ILE A 148 15.05 -7.00 -2.12
C ILE A 148 15.81 -6.12 -1.12
N ASN A 149 15.89 -6.55 0.14
CA ASN A 149 16.48 -5.81 1.27
C ASN A 149 16.03 -4.34 1.33
N ASN A 150 14.78 -4.09 0.99
CA ASN A 150 14.21 -2.75 0.88
C ASN A 150 12.69 -2.78 1.11
N THR A 151 12.12 -1.62 1.44
CA THR A 151 10.67 -1.41 1.55
C THR A 151 10.01 -1.11 0.20
N ALA A 152 10.80 -0.77 -0.80
CA ALA A 152 10.30 -0.43 -2.12
C ALA A 152 11.31 -0.78 -3.22
N LYS A 153 10.79 -1.23 -4.36
CA LYS A 153 11.53 -1.50 -5.60
C LYS A 153 10.76 -0.88 -6.77
N LEU A 154 11.43 -0.10 -7.60
CA LEU A 154 10.87 0.30 -8.88
C LEU A 154 11.08 -0.83 -9.89
N GLY A 155 9.99 -1.35 -10.43
CA GLY A 155 10.00 -2.32 -11.52
C GLY A 155 9.94 -1.65 -12.90
N LYS A 156 10.14 -2.46 -13.94
CA LYS A 156 10.11 -2.02 -15.34
C LYS A 156 8.73 -2.18 -15.98
N SER A 157 7.86 -3.01 -15.41
CA SER A 157 6.52 -3.26 -15.94
C SER A 157 5.51 -2.17 -15.52
N ASP A 158 4.36 -2.21 -16.13
CA ASP A 158 3.19 -1.39 -15.78
C ASP A 158 2.41 -1.94 -14.57
N TRP A 159 2.98 -2.89 -13.83
CA TRP A 159 2.41 -3.47 -12.63
C TRP A 159 3.01 -2.89 -11.35
N SER A 160 2.16 -2.73 -10.36
CA SER A 160 2.56 -2.38 -8.98
C SER A 160 1.95 -3.36 -7.99
N ILE A 161 2.72 -3.77 -7.00
CA ILE A 161 2.26 -4.55 -5.85
C ILE A 161 2.47 -3.68 -4.62
N LEU A 162 1.42 -3.41 -3.88
CA LEU A 162 1.53 -2.47 -2.77
C LEU A 162 0.68 -2.87 -1.57
N GLU A 163 1.22 -2.58 -0.41
CA GLU A 163 0.50 -2.53 0.85
C GLU A 163 -0.14 -1.15 1.01
N ALA A 164 -1.43 -1.11 1.36
CA ALA A 164 -2.12 0.12 1.68
C ALA A 164 -2.53 0.13 3.15
N ASP A 165 -2.24 1.27 3.80
CA ASP A 165 -2.43 1.47 5.22
C ASP A 165 -3.82 2.08 5.47
N GLU A 166 -4.61 1.42 6.33
CA GLU A 166 -5.94 1.88 6.72
C GLU A 166 -5.94 2.91 7.85
N SER A 167 -4.82 3.11 8.53
CA SER A 167 -4.74 3.89 9.79
C SER A 167 -5.24 5.33 9.69
N ASP A 168 -5.13 5.96 8.53
CA ASP A 168 -5.56 7.33 8.25
C ASP A 168 -6.65 7.42 7.17
N GLY A 169 -7.26 6.29 6.81
CA GLY A 169 -8.30 6.20 5.79
C GLY A 169 -7.84 6.51 4.36
N SER A 170 -6.56 6.77 4.12
CA SER A 170 -6.05 7.18 2.81
C SER A 170 -6.03 6.06 1.77
N PHE A 171 -6.11 4.80 2.19
CA PHE A 171 -6.15 3.65 1.29
C PHE A 171 -7.31 3.71 0.29
N ILE A 172 -8.43 4.37 0.62
CA ILE A 172 -9.55 4.52 -0.30
C ILE A 172 -9.23 5.38 -1.54
N PHE A 173 -8.17 6.18 -1.51
CA PHE A 173 -7.76 6.97 -2.67
C PHE A 173 -7.02 6.15 -3.72
N ILE A 174 -6.52 4.96 -3.36
CA ILE A 174 -5.82 4.05 -4.27
C ILE A 174 -6.86 3.32 -5.13
N PRO A 175 -6.87 3.48 -6.46
CA PRO A 175 -7.76 2.75 -7.35
C PRO A 175 -7.20 1.33 -7.58
N PRO A 176 -7.74 0.28 -6.95
CA PRO A 176 -7.19 -1.07 -7.11
C PRO A 176 -7.61 -1.69 -8.44
N THR A 177 -6.67 -2.36 -9.15
CA THR A 177 -7.02 -3.29 -10.23
C THR A 177 -7.40 -4.65 -9.63
N TYR A 178 -6.54 -5.15 -8.75
CA TYR A 178 -6.82 -6.30 -7.90
C TYR A 178 -6.66 -5.88 -6.43
N SER A 179 -7.54 -6.35 -5.58
CA SER A 179 -7.40 -6.14 -4.13
C SER A 179 -7.37 -7.44 -3.36
N ILE A 180 -6.63 -7.46 -2.27
CA ILE A 180 -6.59 -8.58 -1.32
C ILE A 180 -6.95 -8.01 0.04
N ILE A 181 -8.02 -8.55 0.63
CA ILE A 181 -8.48 -8.16 1.96
C ILE A 181 -8.14 -9.30 2.91
N THR A 182 -7.22 -9.05 3.85
CA THR A 182 -6.77 -10.07 4.80
C THR A 182 -7.76 -10.26 5.93
N ASN A 183 -7.98 -9.24 6.74
CA ASN A 183 -8.92 -9.22 7.87
C ASN A 183 -9.27 -7.78 8.20
N ILE A 184 -10.31 -7.58 8.99
CA ILE A 184 -10.74 -6.25 9.48
C ILE A 184 -10.94 -6.35 10.98
N ASP A 185 -10.05 -5.73 11.75
CA ASP A 185 -10.11 -5.72 13.22
C ASP A 185 -10.41 -4.32 13.75
N ARG A 186 -10.72 -4.26 15.06
CA ARG A 186 -11.02 -3.01 15.73
C ARG A 186 -9.74 -2.24 16.04
N GLU A 187 -9.12 -1.70 15.01
CA GLU A 187 -7.92 -0.87 15.11
C GLU A 187 -8.19 0.55 14.60
N HIS A 188 -7.32 1.49 14.97
CA HIS A 188 -7.37 2.88 14.52
C HIS A 188 -8.68 3.61 14.87
N MET A 189 -9.26 3.31 16.05
CA MET A 189 -10.50 3.93 16.53
C MET A 189 -10.31 5.39 16.96
N ASP A 190 -9.09 5.88 16.97
CA ASP A 190 -8.74 7.30 17.03
C ASP A 190 -9.05 8.05 15.72
N TYR A 191 -9.03 7.34 14.60
CA TYR A 191 -9.43 7.86 13.28
C TYR A 191 -10.88 7.53 12.94
N TYR A 192 -11.30 6.27 13.13
CA TYR A 192 -12.65 5.80 12.84
C TYR A 192 -13.54 5.89 14.08
N SER A 193 -14.68 6.54 13.97
CA SER A 193 -15.63 6.67 15.08
C SER A 193 -16.26 5.33 15.50
N SER A 194 -16.28 4.34 14.59
CA SER A 194 -16.90 3.03 14.83
C SER A 194 -16.44 1.96 13.83
N MET A 195 -16.63 0.68 14.20
CA MET A 195 -16.46 -0.45 13.27
C MET A 195 -17.36 -0.35 12.02
N LYS A 196 -18.52 0.28 12.15
CA LYS A 196 -19.45 0.52 11.01
C LYS A 196 -18.80 1.48 10.01
N GLU A 197 -18.14 2.52 10.49
CA GLU A 197 -17.41 3.47 9.65
C GLU A 197 -16.21 2.82 8.98
N LEU A 198 -15.37 2.10 9.73
CA LEU A 198 -14.25 1.34 9.20
C LEU A 198 -14.71 0.39 8.07
N ASN A 199 -15.76 -0.40 8.31
CA ASN A 199 -16.33 -1.28 7.28
C ASN A 199 -16.80 -0.51 6.04
N LYS A 200 -17.39 0.69 6.19
CA LYS A 200 -17.80 1.54 5.06
C LYS A 200 -16.61 1.95 4.19
N TYR A 201 -15.45 2.25 4.79
CA TYR A 201 -14.22 2.53 4.06
C TYR A 201 -13.75 1.32 3.25
N PHE A 202 -13.77 0.11 3.85
CA PHE A 202 -13.43 -1.12 3.13
C PHE A 202 -14.41 -1.43 2.00
N VAL A 203 -15.73 -1.24 2.20
CA VAL A 203 -16.73 -1.38 1.14
C VAL A 203 -16.43 -0.42 -0.02
N ASN A 204 -16.20 0.85 0.29
CA ASN A 204 -15.87 1.86 -0.72
C ASN A 204 -14.60 1.53 -1.50
N PHE A 205 -13.61 0.94 -0.84
CA PHE A 205 -12.36 0.52 -1.48
C PHE A 205 -12.59 -0.67 -2.43
N VAL A 206 -13.26 -1.71 -1.96
CA VAL A 206 -13.54 -2.93 -2.75
C VAL A 206 -14.46 -2.61 -3.94
N ASP A 207 -15.46 -1.76 -3.76
CA ASP A 207 -16.39 -1.38 -4.83
C ASP A 207 -15.73 -0.56 -5.97
N LYS A 208 -14.51 -0.05 -5.76
CA LYS A 208 -13.71 0.62 -6.82
C LYS A 208 -13.00 -0.35 -7.76
N VAL A 209 -12.94 -1.64 -7.43
CA VAL A 209 -12.32 -2.62 -8.32
C VAL A 209 -13.08 -2.70 -9.63
N PRO A 210 -12.42 -2.48 -10.78
CA PRO A 210 -13.09 -2.45 -12.08
C PRO A 210 -13.58 -3.84 -12.50
N SER A 211 -14.47 -3.91 -13.47
CA SER A 211 -15.07 -5.16 -13.96
C SER A 211 -14.03 -6.16 -14.48
N PHE A 212 -12.92 -5.69 -15.03
CA PHE A 212 -11.81 -6.53 -15.51
C PHE A 212 -10.82 -6.96 -14.40
N GLY A 213 -10.94 -6.37 -13.18
CA GLY A 213 -10.18 -6.74 -12.00
C GLY A 213 -10.91 -7.74 -11.12
N LYS A 214 -10.40 -8.00 -9.91
CA LYS A 214 -11.01 -8.86 -8.89
C LYS A 214 -10.56 -8.46 -7.49
N SER A 215 -11.46 -8.61 -6.52
CA SER A 215 -11.10 -8.62 -5.11
C SER A 215 -10.97 -10.06 -4.61
N PHE A 216 -9.99 -10.29 -3.74
CA PHE A 216 -9.81 -11.55 -3.02
C PHE A 216 -10.02 -11.27 -1.53
N ILE A 217 -11.01 -11.89 -0.91
CA ILE A 217 -11.45 -11.58 0.44
C ILE A 217 -11.33 -12.82 1.31
N CYS A 218 -10.58 -12.73 2.41
CA CYS A 218 -10.44 -13.83 3.37
C CYS A 218 -11.77 -14.11 4.05
N LEU A 219 -12.31 -15.33 3.89
CA LEU A 219 -13.60 -15.71 4.45
C LEU A 219 -13.50 -16.23 5.89
N ASP A 220 -12.30 -16.45 6.40
CA ASP A 220 -12.08 -16.88 7.77
C ASP A 220 -12.36 -15.75 8.77
N ASP A 221 -12.23 -14.50 8.31
CA ASP A 221 -12.50 -13.33 9.11
C ASP A 221 -14.00 -13.00 9.19
N LYS A 222 -14.47 -12.75 10.42
CA LYS A 222 -15.89 -12.44 10.72
C LYS A 222 -16.34 -11.12 10.10
N ASN A 223 -15.51 -10.11 10.13
CA ASN A 223 -15.85 -8.79 9.62
C ASN A 223 -15.82 -8.77 8.10
N ASN A 224 -14.95 -9.56 7.46
CA ASN A 224 -14.97 -9.78 6.02
C ASN A 224 -16.28 -10.45 5.55
N LYS A 225 -16.86 -11.37 6.33
CA LYS A 225 -18.19 -11.94 6.04
C LYS A 225 -19.27 -10.85 6.05
N ASN A 226 -19.17 -9.87 6.94
CA ASN A 226 -20.06 -8.72 6.97
C ASN A 226 -19.80 -7.73 5.82
N LEU A 227 -18.51 -7.49 5.51
CA LEU A 227 -18.11 -6.68 4.35
C LEU A 227 -18.78 -7.18 3.07
N ILE A 228 -18.69 -8.48 2.78
CA ILE A 228 -19.24 -9.12 1.58
C ILE A 228 -20.74 -8.87 1.41
N LYS A 229 -21.50 -8.86 2.51
CA LYS A 229 -22.95 -8.59 2.47
C LYS A 229 -23.28 -7.18 1.98
N ASN A 230 -22.41 -6.22 2.26
CA ASN A 230 -22.59 -4.81 1.97
C ASN A 230 -22.01 -4.36 0.62
N LEU A 231 -21.24 -5.23 -0.07
CA LEU A 231 -20.66 -4.90 -1.37
C LEU A 231 -21.73 -4.75 -2.45
N LYS A 232 -21.66 -3.67 -3.19
CA LYS A 232 -22.46 -3.44 -4.42
C LYS A 232 -21.89 -4.24 -5.59
N ASN A 233 -20.55 -4.18 -5.73
CA ASN A 233 -19.81 -4.90 -6.74
C ASN A 233 -19.57 -6.36 -6.32
N LYS A 234 -20.16 -7.31 -7.03
CA LYS A 234 -19.97 -8.75 -6.78
C LYS A 234 -18.76 -9.33 -7.50
N ASN A 235 -17.82 -8.49 -7.93
CA ASN A 235 -16.62 -8.88 -8.65
C ASN A 235 -15.49 -9.32 -7.70
N PHE A 236 -15.75 -10.34 -6.88
CA PHE A 236 -14.79 -10.87 -5.92
C PHE A 236 -14.74 -12.40 -5.89
N TYR A 237 -13.67 -12.93 -5.35
CA TYR A 237 -13.51 -14.29 -4.92
C TYR A 237 -13.17 -14.32 -3.43
N THR A 238 -13.50 -15.43 -2.78
CA THR A 238 -13.16 -15.66 -1.38
C THR A 238 -12.04 -16.69 -1.24
N TYR A 239 -11.22 -16.56 -0.21
CA TYR A 239 -10.17 -17.51 0.11
C TYR A 239 -10.12 -17.76 1.63
N GLY A 240 -9.51 -18.87 2.02
CA GLY A 240 -9.31 -19.23 3.43
C GLY A 240 -9.49 -20.73 3.71
N LEU A 241 -9.66 -21.04 4.99
CA LEU A 241 -9.94 -22.38 5.50
C LEU A 241 -11.44 -22.71 5.46
N ASP A 242 -12.30 -21.66 5.47
CA ASP A 242 -13.75 -21.84 5.42
C ASP A 242 -14.14 -22.62 4.16
N ILE A 243 -14.90 -23.70 4.36
CA ILE A 243 -15.32 -24.60 3.29
C ILE A 243 -16.16 -23.90 2.20
N LYS A 244 -16.73 -22.73 2.49
CA LYS A 244 -17.51 -21.93 1.54
C LYS A 244 -16.63 -21.06 0.64
N SER A 245 -15.31 -20.97 0.91
CA SER A 245 -14.39 -20.19 0.12
C SER A 245 -14.24 -20.71 -1.30
N ASN A 246 -14.09 -19.81 -2.27
CA ASN A 246 -13.76 -20.15 -3.65
C ASN A 246 -12.39 -20.86 -3.75
N PHE A 247 -11.41 -20.36 -3.00
CA PHE A 247 -10.08 -20.94 -2.83
C PHE A 247 -9.98 -21.42 -1.38
N CYS A 248 -10.18 -22.71 -1.15
CA CYS A 248 -10.19 -23.28 0.18
C CYS A 248 -8.98 -24.19 0.39
N ILE A 249 -8.20 -23.87 1.41
CA ILE A 249 -7.05 -24.66 1.84
C ILE A 249 -7.54 -25.78 2.76
N LYS A 250 -7.03 -26.99 2.57
CA LYS A 250 -7.35 -28.19 3.33
C LYS A 250 -6.08 -29.01 3.62
N ASN A 251 -6.20 -29.93 4.58
CA ASN A 251 -5.16 -30.93 4.87
C ASN A 251 -3.77 -30.29 5.10
N ILE A 252 -3.74 -29.17 5.87
CA ILE A 252 -2.50 -28.44 6.13
C ILE A 252 -1.59 -29.31 7.01
N LYS A 253 -0.33 -29.49 6.55
CA LYS A 253 0.76 -30.06 7.32
C LYS A 253 1.86 -29.01 7.42
N GLN A 254 2.24 -28.65 8.64
CA GLN A 254 3.30 -27.70 8.90
C GLN A 254 4.60 -28.41 9.24
N TYR A 255 5.67 -28.01 8.59
CA TYR A 255 7.03 -28.42 8.85
C TYR A 255 7.87 -27.19 9.23
N ARG A 256 9.10 -27.41 9.69
CA ARG A 256 9.94 -26.32 10.18
C ARG A 256 10.21 -25.21 9.13
N PHE A 257 10.31 -25.57 7.86
CA PHE A 257 10.69 -24.64 6.78
C PHE A 257 9.68 -24.53 5.64
N PHE A 258 8.63 -25.35 5.63
CA PHE A 258 7.61 -25.36 4.59
C PHE A 258 6.28 -25.88 5.13
N SER A 259 5.22 -25.67 4.37
CA SER A 259 3.90 -26.23 4.63
C SER A 259 3.36 -26.91 3.38
N GLU A 260 2.70 -28.04 3.55
CA GLU A 260 1.96 -28.74 2.51
C GLU A 260 0.47 -28.55 2.72
N PHE A 261 -0.28 -28.40 1.66
CA PHE A 261 -1.73 -28.31 1.73
C PHE A 261 -2.40 -28.66 0.41
N ASP A 262 -3.65 -29.10 0.49
CA ASP A 262 -4.53 -29.24 -0.66
C ASP A 262 -5.25 -27.92 -0.91
N LEU A 263 -5.26 -27.44 -2.17
CA LEU A 263 -6.03 -26.28 -2.60
C LEU A 263 -7.25 -26.72 -3.41
N ARG A 264 -8.44 -26.53 -2.84
CA ARG A 264 -9.70 -26.71 -3.56
C ARG A 264 -10.11 -25.38 -4.20
N ILE A 265 -10.36 -25.40 -5.50
CA ILE A 265 -10.79 -24.24 -6.28
C ILE A 265 -12.21 -24.48 -6.81
N ILE A 266 -13.15 -23.59 -6.46
CA ILE A 266 -14.51 -23.55 -6.99
C ILE A 266 -14.77 -22.14 -7.52
N LEU A 267 -14.79 -21.98 -8.83
CA LEU A 267 -15.09 -20.70 -9.49
C LEU A 267 -16.48 -20.79 -10.14
N PRO A 268 -17.21 -19.65 -10.18
CA PRO A 268 -18.46 -19.58 -10.93
C PRO A 268 -18.26 -20.11 -12.37
N ASN A 269 -19.17 -20.96 -12.83
CA ASN A 269 -19.16 -21.53 -14.18
C ASN A 269 -17.93 -22.39 -14.56
N LYS A 270 -17.15 -22.85 -13.59
CA LYS A 270 -16.00 -23.74 -13.83
C LYS A 270 -16.10 -25.02 -13.00
N LYS A 271 -15.60 -26.12 -13.56
CA LYS A 271 -15.50 -27.40 -12.83
C LYS A 271 -14.59 -27.21 -11.60
N LYS A 272 -14.99 -27.86 -10.49
CA LYS A 272 -14.18 -27.96 -9.27
C LYS A 272 -12.81 -28.53 -9.59
N ARG A 273 -11.74 -27.92 -9.10
CA ARG A 273 -10.35 -28.40 -9.22
C ARG A 273 -9.77 -28.61 -7.82
N ILE A 274 -8.94 -29.62 -7.66
CA ILE A 274 -8.15 -29.87 -6.44
C ILE A 274 -6.70 -29.96 -6.88
N ILE A 275 -5.86 -29.11 -6.31
CA ILE A 275 -4.41 -29.13 -6.49
C ILE A 275 -3.83 -29.65 -5.17
N ARG A 276 -3.03 -30.71 -5.24
CA ARG A 276 -2.30 -31.30 -4.12
C ARG A 276 -0.83 -30.99 -4.28
N LYS A 277 -0.20 -30.48 -3.26
CA LYS A 277 1.25 -30.25 -3.18
C LYS A 277 1.74 -30.47 -1.77
#